data_05699eb3984797a5b2bf5d0ffe5a978d
#
_entry.id   05699eb3984797a5b2bf5d0ffe5a978d
#
_cell.length_a   1.000
_cell.length_b   1.000
_cell.length_c   1.000
_cell.angle_alpha   90.00
_cell.angle_beta   90.00
_cell.angle_gamma   90.00
#
_symmetry.space_group_name_H-M   'P 1'
#
loop_
_entity.id
_entity.type
_entity.pdbx_description
1 polymer ?
#
loop_
_entity_poly.entity_id
_entity_poly.type
_entity_poly.pdbx_seq_one_letter_code
_entity_poly.pdbx_strand_id
1 'polypeptide(L)'
;MKISSIDDARSYERILYALRSMPQGKAVRSYVDAVKRDLRAFYHRPESCVKIITADYDSGWQLITLTAKTKEDADAEFNALYYRDCAPSPYDCTGQMFTIFYKLFKRNGRWMAYHHFAIDV
;
A
#
# COMPACT_ATOMS: atom_id res chain seq x y z
N MET A 1 -15.11 -7.33 6.74
CA MET A 1 -13.67 -7.25 7.02
C MET A 1 -13.17 -5.87 6.60
N LYS A 2 -12.56 -5.14 7.50
CA LYS A 2 -12.05 -3.80 7.20
C LYS A 2 -10.57 -3.73 7.54
N ILE A 3 -9.77 -3.40 6.54
CA ILE A 3 -8.33 -3.16 6.73
C ILE A 3 -8.13 -1.67 6.93
N SER A 4 -7.73 -1.28 8.13
CA SER A 4 -7.60 0.13 8.51
C SER A 4 -6.18 0.56 8.82
N SER A 5 -5.25 -0.38 8.93
CA SER A 5 -3.85 -0.08 9.24
C SER A 5 -2.91 -1.03 8.49
N ILE A 6 -1.63 -0.66 8.44
CA ILE A 6 -0.62 -1.53 7.82
C ILE A 6 -0.48 -2.86 8.58
N ASP A 7 -0.67 -2.86 9.89
CA ASP A 7 -0.61 -4.10 10.68
C ASP A 7 -1.75 -5.05 10.30
N ASP A 8 -2.95 -4.50 10.12
CA ASP A 8 -4.09 -5.28 9.62
C ASP A 8 -3.77 -5.87 8.24
N ALA A 9 -3.26 -5.05 7.33
CA ALA A 9 -2.92 -5.48 5.98
C ALA A 9 -1.91 -6.62 6.00
N ARG A 10 -0.85 -6.50 6.80
CA ARG A 10 0.16 -7.55 6.94
C ARG A 10 -0.41 -8.84 7.52
N SER A 11 -1.32 -8.74 8.48
CA SER A 11 -1.98 -9.90 9.05
C SER A 11 -2.81 -10.63 7.99
N TYR A 12 -3.57 -9.91 7.19
CA TYR A 12 -4.34 -10.51 6.11
C TYR A 12 -3.48 -11.05 4.98
N GLU A 13 -2.35 -10.44 4.70
CA GLU A 13 -1.39 -11.00 3.73
C GLU A 13 -0.86 -12.37 4.18
N ARG A 14 -0.54 -12.51 5.47
CA ARG A 14 -0.11 -13.82 6.02
C ARG A 14 -1.23 -14.86 5.93
N ILE A 15 -2.45 -14.47 6.25
CA ILE A 15 -3.61 -15.36 6.12
C ILE A 15 -3.78 -15.79 4.66
N LEU A 16 -3.69 -14.84 3.73
CA LEU A 16 -3.83 -15.11 2.31
C LEU A 16 -2.74 -16.08 1.81
N TYR A 17 -1.51 -15.90 2.26
CA TYR A 17 -0.41 -16.79 1.92
C TYR A 17 -0.68 -18.22 2.42
N ALA A 18 -1.15 -18.35 3.67
CA ALA A 18 -1.51 -19.66 4.23
C ALA A 18 -2.66 -20.33 3.47
N LEU A 19 -3.67 -19.57 3.07
CA LEU A 19 -4.82 -20.08 2.33
C LEU A 19 -4.44 -20.62 0.94
N ARG A 20 -3.39 -20.09 0.33
CA ARG A 20 -2.93 -20.54 -1.00
C ARG A 20 -2.44 -21.97 -1.01
N SER A 21 -1.94 -22.48 0.11
CA SER A 21 -1.50 -23.86 0.21
C SER A 21 -2.61 -24.83 0.58
N MET A 22 -3.82 -24.36 0.81
CA MET A 22 -5.00 -25.17 1.14
C MET A 22 -5.76 -25.58 -0.12
N PRO A 23 -6.54 -26.68 -0.05
CA PRO A 23 -7.42 -27.03 -1.16
C PRO A 23 -8.38 -25.89 -1.47
N GLN A 24 -8.51 -25.54 -2.75
CA GLN A 24 -9.28 -24.39 -3.21
C GLN A 24 -10.75 -24.74 -3.42
N GLY A 25 -11.46 -25.01 -2.31
CA GLY A 25 -12.91 -25.15 -2.32
C GLY A 25 -13.62 -23.80 -2.49
N LYS A 26 -14.93 -23.87 -2.71
CA LYS A 26 -15.75 -22.65 -2.97
C LYS A 26 -15.63 -21.63 -1.83
N ALA A 27 -15.72 -22.07 -0.58
CA ALA A 27 -15.63 -21.18 0.57
C ALA A 27 -14.25 -20.51 0.69
N VAL A 28 -13.17 -21.28 0.46
CA VAL A 28 -11.81 -20.75 0.51
C VAL A 28 -11.60 -19.72 -0.59
N ARG A 29 -12.03 -20.00 -1.83
CA ARG A 29 -11.92 -19.05 -2.93
C ARG A 29 -12.69 -17.75 -2.68
N SER A 30 -13.89 -17.83 -2.15
CA SER A 30 -14.68 -16.65 -1.78
C SER A 30 -13.96 -15.79 -0.76
N TYR A 31 -13.36 -16.42 0.25
CA TYR A 31 -12.63 -15.70 1.28
C TYR A 31 -11.35 -15.05 0.70
N VAL A 32 -10.60 -15.79 -0.12
CA VAL A 32 -9.41 -15.28 -0.80
C VAL A 32 -9.76 -14.05 -1.66
N ASP A 33 -10.83 -14.13 -2.43
CA ASP A 33 -11.26 -13.02 -3.28
C ASP A 33 -11.64 -11.78 -2.45
N ALA A 34 -12.32 -11.99 -1.32
CA ALA A 34 -12.67 -10.89 -0.41
C ALA A 34 -11.43 -10.23 0.20
N VAL A 35 -10.46 -11.03 0.66
CA VAL A 35 -9.22 -10.51 1.23
C VAL A 35 -8.42 -9.74 0.19
N LYS A 36 -8.28 -10.29 -1.02
CA LYS A 36 -7.59 -9.60 -2.12
C LYS A 36 -8.22 -8.25 -2.44
N ARG A 37 -9.56 -8.20 -2.50
CA ARG A 37 -10.28 -6.95 -2.77
C ARG A 37 -10.02 -5.92 -1.68
N ASP A 38 -10.06 -6.32 -0.42
CA ASP A 38 -9.87 -5.41 0.70
C ASP A 38 -8.42 -4.94 0.81
N LEU A 39 -7.44 -5.79 0.49
CA LEU A 39 -6.04 -5.41 0.41
C LEU A 39 -5.80 -4.41 -0.72
N ARG A 40 -6.39 -4.63 -1.89
CA ARG A 40 -6.32 -3.65 -2.99
C ARG A 40 -6.87 -2.31 -2.58
N ALA A 41 -8.03 -2.29 -1.94
CA ALA A 41 -8.66 -1.06 -1.47
C ALA A 41 -7.78 -0.32 -0.46
N PHE A 42 -7.08 -1.03 0.41
CA PHE A 42 -6.17 -0.42 1.37
C PHE A 42 -4.92 0.17 0.69
N TYR A 43 -4.28 -0.59 -0.19
CA TYR A 43 -3.05 -0.13 -0.85
C TYR A 43 -3.30 0.91 -1.95
N HIS A 44 -4.47 0.87 -2.58
CA HIS A 44 -4.91 1.94 -3.49
C HIS A 44 -5.66 2.99 -2.67
N ARG A 45 -4.91 3.90 -2.09
CA ARG A 45 -5.48 4.90 -1.21
C ARG A 45 -6.45 5.80 -1.95
N PRO A 46 -7.57 6.21 -1.30
CA PRO A 46 -8.48 7.18 -1.89
C PRO A 46 -7.76 8.50 -2.15
N GLU A 47 -8.25 9.27 -3.11
CA GLU A 47 -7.68 10.57 -3.48
C GLU A 47 -7.53 11.53 -2.29
N SER A 48 -8.39 11.40 -1.29
CA SER A 48 -8.28 12.18 -0.06
C SER A 48 -7.00 11.93 0.74
N CYS A 49 -6.35 10.78 0.53
CA CYS A 49 -5.10 10.42 1.21
C CYS A 49 -3.86 10.72 0.38
N VAL A 50 -4.02 11.06 -0.89
CA VAL A 50 -2.92 11.35 -1.81
C VAL A 50 -3.22 12.66 -2.51
N LYS A 51 -2.31 13.62 -2.36
CA LYS A 51 -2.41 14.92 -3.03
C LYS A 51 -1.24 15.09 -3.97
N ILE A 52 -1.50 15.17 -5.25
CA ILE A 52 -0.48 15.49 -6.24
C ILE A 52 -0.11 16.96 -6.13
N ILE A 53 1.18 17.25 -5.98
CA ILE A 53 1.71 18.60 -5.89
C ILE A 53 2.12 19.09 -7.27
N THR A 54 2.97 18.31 -7.95
CA THR A 54 3.39 18.56 -9.32
C THR A 54 3.45 17.25 -10.06
N ALA A 55 3.18 17.27 -11.35
CA ALA A 55 3.30 16.07 -12.17
C ALA A 55 3.73 16.47 -13.58
N ASP A 56 4.81 15.84 -14.04
CA ASP A 56 5.26 15.87 -15.42
C ASP A 56 4.85 14.56 -16.10
N TYR A 57 5.31 14.36 -17.33
CA TYR A 57 4.94 13.18 -18.11
C TYR A 57 5.36 11.87 -17.42
N ASP A 58 6.55 11.84 -16.82
CA ASP A 58 7.16 10.63 -16.26
C ASP A 58 7.55 10.75 -14.78
N SER A 59 7.29 11.86 -14.14
CA SER A 59 7.67 12.08 -12.75
C SER A 59 6.77 13.09 -12.06
N GLY A 60 6.85 13.15 -10.74
CA GLY A 60 6.07 14.11 -9.98
C GLY A 60 6.37 14.07 -8.49
N TRP A 61 5.69 14.94 -7.76
CA TRP A 61 5.72 15.02 -6.31
C TRP A 61 4.32 14.88 -5.75
N GLN A 62 4.18 14.13 -4.68
CA GLN A 62 2.90 13.94 -4.02
C GLN A 62 3.04 13.93 -2.50
N LEU A 63 1.97 14.29 -1.82
CA LEU A 63 1.82 14.14 -0.37
C LEU A 63 0.90 12.96 -0.09
N ILE A 64 1.32 12.10 0.82
CA ILE A 64 0.56 10.92 1.20
C ILE A 64 0.29 10.98 2.69
N THR A 65 -0.97 10.83 3.09
CA THR A 65 -1.35 10.72 4.50
C THR A 65 -1.26 9.26 4.91
N LEU A 66 -0.50 9.00 5.97
CA LEU A 66 -0.28 7.64 6.48
C LEU A 66 -1.20 7.36 7.67
N THR A 67 -1.43 6.10 7.96
CA THR A 67 -2.26 5.66 9.08
C THR A 67 -1.45 5.40 10.34
N ALA A 68 -0.14 5.26 10.21
CA ALA A 68 0.77 4.94 11.31
C ALA A 68 0.81 6.05 12.36
N LYS A 69 1.11 5.65 13.59
CA LYS A 69 1.16 6.57 14.73
C LYS A 69 2.58 6.90 15.17
N THR A 70 3.55 6.12 14.74
CA THR A 70 4.97 6.34 15.04
C THR A 70 5.75 6.53 13.74
N LYS A 71 6.92 7.14 13.84
CA LYS A 71 7.79 7.35 12.68
C LYS A 71 8.23 6.01 12.07
N GLU A 72 8.56 5.04 12.91
CA GLU A 72 9.02 3.73 12.45
C GLU A 72 7.92 3.00 11.69
N ASP A 73 6.70 3.02 12.22
CA ASP A 73 5.55 2.41 11.56
C ASP A 73 5.16 3.17 10.30
N ALA A 74 5.31 4.49 10.29
CA ALA A 74 5.06 5.31 9.10
C ALA A 74 6.04 4.96 7.98
N ASP A 75 7.32 4.76 8.31
CA ASP A 75 8.32 4.34 7.34
C ASP A 75 7.99 2.95 6.78
N ALA A 76 7.62 2.03 7.66
CA ALA A 76 7.21 0.69 7.24
C ALA A 76 5.96 0.71 6.35
N GLU A 77 4.99 1.54 6.69
CA GLU A 77 3.77 1.71 5.89
C GLU A 77 4.10 2.27 4.51
N PHE A 78 4.92 3.32 4.43
CA PHE A 78 5.32 3.90 3.16
C PHE A 78 6.03 2.88 2.28
N ASN A 79 6.99 2.15 2.85
CA ASN A 79 7.73 1.13 2.10
C ASN A 79 6.82 -0.01 1.63
N ALA A 80 5.85 -0.40 2.43
CA ALA A 80 4.87 -1.40 2.02
C ALA A 80 4.00 -0.92 0.85
N LEU A 81 3.71 0.37 0.77
CA LEU A 81 2.91 0.95 -0.31
C LEU A 81 3.70 1.13 -1.60
N TYR A 82 4.98 1.54 -1.52
CA TYR A 82 5.73 2.01 -2.68
C TYR A 82 7.03 1.26 -2.97
N TYR A 83 7.57 0.51 -2.00
CA TYR A 83 8.78 -0.29 -2.16
C TYR A 83 8.50 -1.77 -2.04
N ARG A 84 7.33 -2.19 -2.41
CA ARG A 84 7.04 -3.61 -2.35
C ARG A 84 7.94 -4.35 -3.30
N ASP A 85 8.67 -5.32 -2.77
CA ASP A 85 9.33 -6.29 -3.59
C ASP A 85 8.31 -6.89 -4.54
N CYS A 86 8.67 -6.92 -5.81
CA CYS A 86 7.86 -7.55 -6.83
C CYS A 86 7.86 -9.08 -6.73
N ALA A 87 8.22 -9.64 -5.58
CA ALA A 87 7.96 -11.04 -5.30
C ALA A 87 6.46 -11.30 -5.51
N PRO A 88 6.07 -12.49 -5.95
CA PRO A 88 4.70 -12.76 -6.38
C PRO A 88 3.70 -12.34 -5.31
N SER A 89 3.25 -11.12 -5.43
CA SER A 89 2.24 -10.55 -4.56
C SER A 89 0.90 -11.18 -4.92
N PRO A 90 0.10 -11.58 -3.93
CA PRO A 90 -1.24 -12.11 -4.20
C PRO A 90 -2.19 -11.05 -4.77
N TYR A 91 -1.78 -9.82 -4.86
CA TYR A 91 -2.55 -8.74 -5.46
C TYR A 91 -1.64 -7.96 -6.39
N ASP A 92 -2.21 -7.37 -7.43
CA ASP A 92 -1.45 -6.60 -8.40
C ASP A 92 -0.77 -5.41 -7.74
N CYS A 93 0.55 -5.45 -7.69
CA CYS A 93 1.30 -4.24 -7.63
C CYS A 93 1.18 -3.60 -9.00
N THR A 94 0.62 -2.42 -9.06
CA THR A 94 0.80 -1.56 -10.22
C THR A 94 2.25 -1.11 -10.18
N GLY A 95 3.18 -2.02 -10.50
CA GLY A 95 4.61 -1.85 -10.30
C GLY A 95 5.27 -0.91 -11.29
N GLN A 96 4.59 0.19 -11.65
CA GLN A 96 5.11 1.15 -12.61
C GLN A 96 5.54 2.47 -11.97
N MET A 97 5.37 2.60 -10.66
CA MET A 97 5.79 3.81 -9.94
C MET A 97 7.05 3.51 -9.14
N PHE A 98 8.11 4.27 -9.39
CA PHE A 98 9.37 4.17 -8.66
C PHE A 98 9.54 5.35 -7.72
N THR A 99 10.07 5.10 -6.54
CA THR A 99 10.41 6.16 -5.60
C THR A 99 11.81 6.68 -5.88
N ILE A 100 11.92 7.97 -6.15
CA ILE A 100 13.20 8.67 -6.29
C ILE A 100 13.65 9.15 -4.91
N PHE A 101 12.73 9.74 -4.15
CA PHE A 101 12.99 10.30 -2.84
C PHE A 101 11.70 10.35 -2.03
N TYR A 102 11.81 10.15 -0.72
CA TYR A 102 10.68 10.43 0.17
C TYR A 102 11.19 10.98 1.50
N LYS A 103 10.35 11.78 2.15
CA LYS A 103 10.61 12.33 3.47
C LYS A 103 9.35 12.21 4.32
N LEU A 104 9.50 11.63 5.51
CA LEU A 104 8.42 11.56 6.48
C LEU A 104 8.42 12.82 7.34
N PHE A 105 7.22 13.31 7.64
CA PHE A 105 7.02 14.43 8.55
C PHE A 105 5.66 14.34 9.21
N LYS A 106 5.48 15.10 10.27
CA LYS A 106 4.22 15.12 11.01
C LYS A 106 3.50 16.44 10.77
N ARG A 107 2.21 16.35 10.46
CA ARG A 107 1.35 17.52 10.26
C ARG A 107 0.00 17.25 10.92
N ASN A 108 -0.43 18.14 11.81
CA ASN A 108 -1.71 18.03 12.52
C ASN A 108 -1.88 16.66 13.21
N GLY A 109 -0.81 16.15 13.84
CA GLY A 109 -0.84 14.89 14.54
C GLY A 109 -0.78 13.65 13.66
N ARG A 110 -0.69 13.81 12.34
CA ARG A 110 -0.63 12.69 11.40
C ARG A 110 0.73 12.61 10.72
N TRP A 111 1.21 11.39 10.52
CA TRP A 111 2.40 11.13 9.71
C TRP A 111 2.05 11.26 8.24
N MET A 112 2.92 11.93 7.51
CA MET A 112 2.79 12.16 6.09
C MET A 112 4.11 11.83 5.39
N ALA A 113 4.02 11.48 4.13
CA ALA A 113 5.19 11.27 3.28
C ALA A 113 5.16 12.26 2.12
N TYR A 114 6.24 12.98 1.96
CA TYR A 114 6.50 13.80 0.78
C TYR A 114 7.28 12.93 -0.19
N HIS A 115 6.69 12.62 -1.33
CA HIS A 115 7.17 11.54 -2.22
C HIS A 115 7.46 12.06 -3.61
N HIS A 116 8.72 11.93 -4.03
CA HIS A 116 9.14 12.17 -5.39
C HIS A 116 9.15 10.83 -6.13
N PHE A 117 8.33 10.71 -7.14
CA PHE A 117 8.15 9.46 -7.87
C PHE A 117 8.46 9.61 -9.35
N ALA A 118 8.82 8.52 -9.98
CA ALA A 118 8.90 8.39 -11.43
C ALA A 118 7.97 7.27 -11.88
N ILE A 119 7.44 7.39 -13.08
CA ILE A 119 6.57 6.38 -13.69
C ILE A 119 7.33 5.77 -14.86
N ASP A 120 7.33 4.44 -14.92
CA ASP A 120 7.88 3.73 -16.06
C ASP A 120 6.89 3.81 -17.21
N VAL A 121 7.34 4.35 -18.29
CA VAL A 121 6.50 4.62 -19.48
C VAL A 121 6.81 3.64 -20.59
#